data_f7271764e33f1403b90310d6cab59960
#
_entry.id   f7271764e33f1403b90310d6cab59960
#
_cell.length_a   1.000
_cell.length_b   1.000
_cell.length_c   1.000
_cell.angle_alpha   90.00
_cell.angle_beta   90.00
_cell.angle_gamma   90.00
#
_symmetry.space_group_name_H-M   'P 1'
#
loop_
_entity.id
_entity.type
_entity.pdbx_description
1 polymer ?
#
loop_
_entity_poly.entity_id
_entity_poly.type
_entity_poly.pdbx_seq_one_letter_code
_entity_poly.pdbx_strand_id
1 'polypeptide(L)'
;MPNTTGQNKSTLRFYTETIEVSRMSAHAFFEAGEDYYKGKRFFWQNKEKTFTLVGLGHAYVLSNDLEKNRYSDIAQKWDDLCACSLIEKADVSPILFGGFSFDPSNNISSEWNSFPSSFFAVATFQLVIQDDQAFVSIHHITEEEDSSAAFERLRIERDTLIHTAQVKELKVHKKPQLLQREDRLKEEYLSAVETVTERIRNKEVNKVVIGRSLKLTFDDIFSPSTAIYNASMEQPESYLFGLEKEDKTFFGATPERLVKLENGKVESAGLAGSVRSGKDHVEDKT
;
A
#
# COMPACT_ATOMS: atom_id res chain seq x y z
N MET A 1 -8.40 46.00 -25.11
CA MET A 1 -8.98 45.43 -23.89
C MET A 1 -8.35 44.07 -23.70
N PRO A 2 -7.54 43.84 -22.70
CA PRO A 2 -6.99 42.52 -22.45
C PRO A 2 -8.00 41.69 -21.72
N ASN A 3 -8.32 40.52 -22.29
CA ASN A 3 -9.10 39.47 -21.63
C ASN A 3 -8.26 38.87 -20.47
N THR A 4 -8.58 39.25 -19.26
CA THR A 4 -8.17 38.54 -18.05
C THR A 4 -9.06 37.33 -17.92
N THR A 5 -8.64 36.21 -18.48
CA THR A 5 -9.10 34.89 -18.04
C THR A 5 -8.59 34.69 -16.63
N GLY A 6 -9.44 35.01 -15.65
CA GLY A 6 -9.22 34.64 -14.26
C GLY A 6 -9.16 33.12 -14.19
N GLN A 7 -7.97 32.55 -13.99
CA GLN A 7 -7.82 31.22 -13.49
C GLN A 7 -8.46 31.22 -12.10
N ASN A 8 -9.62 30.56 -11.98
CA ASN A 8 -10.16 30.19 -10.68
C ASN A 8 -9.10 29.32 -10.00
N LYS A 9 -8.28 29.93 -9.14
CA LYS A 9 -7.44 29.17 -8.23
C LYS A 9 -8.41 28.35 -7.37
N SER A 10 -8.35 27.04 -7.47
CA SER A 10 -8.99 26.10 -6.58
C SER A 10 -8.78 26.60 -5.15
N THR A 11 -9.87 26.81 -4.42
CA THR A 11 -9.85 27.20 -3.00
C THR A 11 -9.64 26.00 -2.09
N LEU A 12 -9.04 24.94 -2.60
CA LEU A 12 -8.79 23.70 -1.89
C LEU A 12 -7.95 23.96 -0.64
N ARG A 13 -8.40 23.44 0.48
CA ARG A 13 -7.74 23.53 1.78
C ARG A 13 -7.46 22.15 2.31
N PHE A 14 -6.26 21.92 2.78
CA PHE A 14 -5.83 20.67 3.36
C PHE A 14 -5.55 20.85 4.86
N TYR A 15 -6.44 20.33 5.67
CA TYR A 15 -6.33 20.37 7.12
C TYR A 15 -5.75 19.05 7.65
N THR A 16 -4.85 19.15 8.61
CA THR A 16 -4.27 18.00 9.34
C THR A 16 -4.27 18.27 10.83
N GLU A 17 -4.77 17.31 11.59
CA GLU A 17 -4.67 17.28 13.06
C GLU A 17 -4.05 15.95 13.47
N THR A 18 -2.99 15.99 14.28
CA THR A 18 -2.27 14.80 14.75
C THR A 18 -2.27 14.76 16.27
N ILE A 19 -2.52 13.57 16.81
CA ILE A 19 -2.39 13.29 18.24
C ILE A 19 -1.44 12.13 18.46
N GLU A 20 -0.64 12.21 19.51
CA GLU A 20 0.08 11.04 20.02
C GLU A 20 -0.90 10.14 20.77
N VAL A 21 -0.76 8.83 20.61
CA VAL A 21 -1.63 7.83 21.21
C VAL A 21 -0.82 6.73 21.89
N SER A 22 -1.42 6.03 22.85
CA SER A 22 -0.81 4.84 23.41
C SER A 22 -0.54 3.81 22.30
N ARG A 23 0.59 3.13 22.38
CA ARG A 23 0.99 2.11 21.40
C ARG A 23 -0.12 1.08 21.23
N MET A 24 -0.49 0.82 19.98
CA MET A 24 -1.52 -0.15 19.61
C MET A 24 -1.02 -1.04 18.48
N SER A 25 -1.72 -2.13 18.24
CA SER A 25 -1.45 -2.99 17.09
C SER A 25 -1.87 -2.29 15.78
N ALA A 26 -0.95 -2.15 14.84
CA ALA A 26 -1.25 -1.65 13.50
C ALA A 26 -2.27 -2.53 12.76
N HIS A 27 -2.20 -3.86 12.95
CA HIS A 27 -3.17 -4.80 12.40
C HIS A 27 -4.56 -4.59 13.00
N ALA A 28 -4.66 -4.34 14.32
CA ALA A 28 -5.93 -4.05 14.97
C ALA A 28 -6.53 -2.73 14.49
N PHE A 29 -5.72 -1.69 14.25
CA PHE A 29 -6.19 -0.44 13.68
C PHE A 29 -6.65 -0.59 12.22
N PHE A 30 -5.92 -1.37 11.41
CA PHE A 30 -6.35 -1.71 10.05
C PHE A 30 -7.68 -2.47 10.04
N GLU A 31 -7.87 -3.43 10.96
CA GLU A 31 -9.11 -4.18 11.10
C GLU A 31 -10.27 -3.32 11.64
N ALA A 32 -9.99 -2.37 12.55
CA ALA A 32 -11.01 -1.45 13.07
C ALA A 32 -11.70 -0.62 11.97
N GLY A 33 -10.97 -0.36 10.88
CA GLY A 33 -11.51 0.33 9.71
C GLY A 33 -12.33 -0.55 8.75
N GLU A 34 -12.51 -1.84 9.02
CA GLU A 34 -13.13 -2.76 8.04
C GLU A 34 -14.58 -2.41 7.72
N ASP A 35 -15.37 -2.08 8.73
CA ASP A 35 -16.80 -1.84 8.56
C ASP A 35 -17.12 -0.55 7.77
N TYR A 36 -16.25 0.47 7.85
CA TYR A 36 -16.48 1.80 7.27
C TYR A 36 -15.60 2.14 6.07
N TYR A 37 -14.40 1.54 6.00
CA TYR A 37 -13.35 1.90 5.03
C TYR A 37 -12.91 0.75 4.14
N LYS A 38 -13.62 -0.38 4.12
CA LYS A 38 -13.35 -1.48 3.20
C LYS A 38 -13.22 -0.97 1.76
N GLY A 39 -12.18 -1.40 1.07
CA GLY A 39 -11.84 -0.94 -0.27
C GLY A 39 -11.12 0.42 -0.33
N LYS A 40 -10.81 1.03 0.83
CA LYS A 40 -10.10 2.32 0.96
C LYS A 40 -9.09 2.28 2.10
N ARG A 41 -8.50 1.13 2.36
CA ARG A 41 -7.50 0.96 3.42
C ARG A 41 -6.15 0.63 2.82
N PHE A 42 -5.09 1.02 3.52
CA PHE A 42 -3.75 0.58 3.20
C PHE A 42 -2.93 0.27 4.46
N PHE A 43 -1.95 -0.59 4.29
CA PHE A 43 -1.01 -1.03 5.32
C PHE A 43 0.39 -1.06 4.73
N TRP A 44 1.38 -0.57 5.46
CA TRP A 44 2.79 -0.70 5.12
C TRP A 44 3.64 -0.82 6.37
N GLN A 45 4.62 -1.73 6.34
CA GLN A 45 5.57 -1.91 7.44
C GLN A 45 6.95 -2.23 6.87
N ASN A 46 8.01 -1.59 7.41
CA ASN A 46 9.37 -1.95 7.05
C ASN A 46 9.78 -3.28 7.71
N LYS A 47 10.80 -3.92 7.16
CA LYS A 47 11.25 -5.24 7.61
C LYS A 47 11.81 -5.23 9.04
N GLU A 48 12.37 -4.10 9.49
CA GLU A 48 12.88 -3.89 10.83
C GLU A 48 11.76 -3.66 11.87
N LYS A 49 10.52 -3.48 11.42
CA LYS A 49 9.33 -3.17 12.23
C LYS A 49 9.46 -1.89 13.06
N THR A 50 10.37 -0.99 12.67
CA THR A 50 10.58 0.32 13.30
C THR A 50 9.66 1.39 12.73
N PHE A 51 9.08 1.16 11.55
CA PHE A 51 8.12 2.06 10.94
C PHE A 51 6.94 1.28 10.37
N THR A 52 5.73 1.67 10.79
CA THR A 52 4.47 1.13 10.26
C THR A 52 3.52 2.26 9.94
N LEU A 53 2.85 2.15 8.80
CA LEU A 53 1.86 3.08 8.30
C LEU A 53 0.55 2.35 8.03
N VAL A 54 -0.55 2.86 8.56
CA VAL A 54 -1.91 2.39 8.24
C VAL A 54 -2.76 3.59 7.84
N GLY A 55 -3.49 3.46 6.75
CA GLY A 55 -4.46 4.45 6.31
C GLY A 55 -5.85 3.88 6.20
N LEU A 56 -6.84 4.64 6.68
CA LEU A 56 -8.26 4.31 6.61
C LEU A 56 -9.00 5.47 5.94
N GLY A 57 -9.78 5.14 4.91
CA GLY A 57 -10.47 6.12 4.08
C GLY A 57 -9.55 6.86 3.12
N HIS A 58 -10.14 7.61 2.20
CA HIS A 58 -9.43 8.47 1.27
C HIS A 58 -9.91 9.91 1.46
N ALA A 59 -9.09 10.75 2.11
CA ALA A 59 -9.32 12.20 2.17
C ALA A 59 -9.11 12.83 0.78
N TYR A 60 -8.14 12.29 0.03
CA TYR A 60 -7.88 12.70 -1.34
C TYR A 60 -7.23 11.58 -2.16
N VAL A 61 -7.51 11.56 -3.47
CA VAL A 61 -6.93 10.58 -4.39
C VAL A 61 -6.23 11.30 -5.53
N LEU A 62 -5.00 10.92 -5.78
CA LEU A 62 -4.21 11.30 -6.93
C LEU A 62 -4.09 10.11 -7.86
N SER A 63 -4.60 10.22 -9.07
CA SER A 63 -4.53 9.13 -10.05
C SER A 63 -4.40 9.65 -11.46
N ASN A 64 -3.85 8.83 -12.33
CA ASN A 64 -3.87 9.01 -13.77
C ASN A 64 -3.63 7.67 -14.49
N ASP A 65 -3.97 7.64 -15.78
CA ASP A 65 -3.68 6.53 -16.70
C ASP A 65 -2.74 6.96 -17.82
N LEU A 66 -1.82 7.89 -17.53
CA LEU A 66 -0.86 8.40 -18.48
C LEU A 66 0.22 7.35 -18.77
N GLU A 67 0.55 7.13 -20.05
CA GLU A 67 1.70 6.31 -20.43
C GLU A 67 3.02 7.01 -20.14
N LYS A 68 3.06 8.33 -20.35
CA LYS A 68 4.27 9.16 -20.15
C LYS A 68 4.02 10.22 -19.10
N ASN A 69 5.10 10.65 -18.44
CA ASN A 69 5.09 11.71 -17.43
C ASN A 69 4.20 11.41 -16.19
N ARG A 70 3.76 10.18 -16.00
CA ARG A 70 2.87 9.80 -14.89
C ARG A 70 3.48 10.07 -13.52
N TYR A 71 4.79 9.91 -13.38
CA TYR A 71 5.51 10.18 -12.12
C TYR A 71 5.52 11.69 -11.81
N SER A 72 5.87 12.51 -12.79
CA SER A 72 5.91 13.98 -12.62
C SER A 72 4.52 14.57 -12.45
N ASP A 73 3.49 14.00 -13.08
CA ASP A 73 2.10 14.42 -12.88
C ASP A 73 1.64 14.19 -11.44
N ILE A 74 1.90 13.00 -10.87
CA ILE A 74 1.58 12.71 -9.47
C ILE A 74 2.39 13.60 -8.52
N ALA A 75 3.68 13.80 -8.79
CA ALA A 75 4.53 14.66 -7.97
C ALA A 75 4.01 16.11 -7.96
N GLN A 76 3.69 16.66 -9.12
CA GLN A 76 3.14 18.02 -9.22
C GLN A 76 1.81 18.17 -8.49
N LYS A 77 0.88 17.22 -8.67
CA LYS A 77 -0.40 17.21 -7.95
C LYS A 77 -0.21 17.13 -6.43
N TRP A 78 0.78 16.38 -5.98
CA TRP A 78 1.12 16.29 -4.57
C TRP A 78 1.69 17.60 -4.03
N ASP A 79 2.61 18.24 -4.75
CA ASP A 79 3.18 19.52 -4.39
C ASP A 79 2.10 20.61 -4.33
N ASP A 80 1.19 20.64 -5.30
CA ASP A 80 0.07 21.58 -5.35
C ASP A 80 -0.88 21.36 -4.14
N LEU A 81 -1.16 20.11 -3.77
CA LEU A 81 -1.97 19.78 -2.60
C LEU A 81 -1.26 20.21 -1.30
N CYS A 82 0.02 19.93 -1.17
CA CYS A 82 0.82 20.34 -0.01
C CYS A 82 0.90 21.86 0.14
N ALA A 83 0.94 22.60 -0.98
CA ALA A 83 0.94 24.06 -0.95
C ALA A 83 -0.37 24.66 -0.41
N CYS A 84 -1.47 23.91 -0.43
CA CYS A 84 -2.76 24.29 0.15
C CYS A 84 -2.92 23.81 1.61
N SER A 85 -1.85 23.27 2.21
CA SER A 85 -1.90 22.64 3.53
C SER A 85 -1.93 23.69 4.65
N LEU A 86 -2.89 23.52 5.56
CA LEU A 86 -3.02 24.25 6.81
C LEU A 86 -2.70 23.29 7.96
N ILE A 87 -1.41 23.07 8.20
CA ILE A 87 -0.94 22.15 9.25
C ILE A 87 -0.84 22.93 10.56
N GLU A 88 -1.69 22.63 11.53
CA GLU A 88 -1.47 23.01 12.91
C GLU A 88 -0.51 21.99 13.53
N LYS A 89 0.77 22.40 13.75
CA LYS A 89 1.82 21.62 14.44
C LYS A 89 1.60 20.09 14.38
N ALA A 90 2.03 19.44 13.31
CA ALA A 90 1.97 18.00 13.23
C ALA A 90 3.35 17.41 13.50
N ASP A 91 3.47 16.55 14.51
CA ASP A 91 4.67 15.75 14.75
C ASP A 91 4.92 14.75 13.62
N VAL A 92 3.86 14.46 12.84
CA VAL A 92 3.89 13.57 11.67
C VAL A 92 3.23 14.26 10.48
N SER A 93 3.94 14.33 9.37
CA SER A 93 3.40 14.88 8.12
C SER A 93 2.42 13.93 7.44
N PRO A 94 1.48 14.45 6.63
CA PRO A 94 0.67 13.62 5.75
C PRO A 94 1.55 12.76 4.83
N ILE A 95 1.17 11.51 4.64
CA ILE A 95 1.87 10.56 3.80
C ILE A 95 0.97 10.17 2.63
N LEU A 96 1.52 10.28 1.43
CA LEU A 96 0.89 9.79 0.22
C LEU A 96 1.24 8.30 0.03
N PHE A 97 0.25 7.43 0.00
CA PHE A 97 0.43 5.99 -0.19
C PHE A 97 -0.20 5.50 -1.48
N GLY A 98 0.51 4.66 -2.21
CA GLY A 98 0.00 4.11 -3.46
C GLY A 98 1.08 3.48 -4.30
N GLY A 99 0.86 3.45 -5.62
CA GLY A 99 1.80 2.85 -6.55
C GLY A 99 1.55 3.18 -8.00
N PHE A 100 2.49 2.73 -8.81
CA PHE A 100 2.44 2.79 -10.27
C PHE A 100 2.38 1.38 -10.83
N SER A 101 1.63 1.18 -11.92
CA SER A 101 1.73 -0.05 -12.70
C SER A 101 3.16 -0.19 -13.23
N PHE A 102 3.63 -1.43 -13.43
CA PHE A 102 4.95 -1.65 -14.02
C PHE A 102 4.99 -1.14 -15.46
N ASP A 103 4.01 -1.55 -16.27
CA ASP A 103 3.86 -1.14 -17.66
C ASP A 103 2.48 -0.49 -17.86
N PRO A 104 2.40 0.83 -18.14
CA PRO A 104 1.14 1.51 -18.35
C PRO A 104 0.47 1.19 -19.69
N SER A 105 1.22 0.66 -20.66
CA SER A 105 0.72 0.30 -22.00
C SER A 105 0.17 -1.12 -22.08
N ASN A 106 0.35 -1.92 -21.02
CA ASN A 106 -0.08 -3.30 -21.01
C ASN A 106 -1.60 -3.42 -20.84
N ASN A 107 -2.22 -4.36 -21.57
CA ASN A 107 -3.64 -4.66 -21.42
C ASN A 107 -3.93 -5.09 -19.98
N ILE A 108 -4.75 -4.31 -19.29
CA ILE A 108 -5.10 -4.56 -17.90
C ILE A 108 -5.97 -5.83 -17.83
N SER A 109 -5.47 -6.86 -17.16
CA SER A 109 -6.29 -8.04 -16.86
C SER A 109 -7.42 -7.70 -15.88
N SER A 110 -8.44 -8.54 -15.81
CA SER A 110 -9.61 -8.32 -14.92
C SER A 110 -9.22 -8.18 -13.45
N GLU A 111 -8.11 -8.77 -13.06
CA GLU A 111 -7.59 -8.71 -11.69
C GLU A 111 -7.13 -7.28 -11.31
N TRP A 112 -6.69 -6.48 -12.29
CA TRP A 112 -6.13 -5.15 -12.07
C TRP A 112 -7.04 -4.00 -12.53
N ASN A 113 -8.23 -4.28 -13.07
CA ASN A 113 -9.10 -3.26 -13.67
C ASN A 113 -9.56 -2.15 -12.70
N SER A 114 -9.55 -2.39 -11.38
CA SER A 114 -9.84 -1.37 -10.36
C SER A 114 -8.66 -0.45 -10.07
N PHE A 115 -7.43 -0.84 -10.45
CA PHE A 115 -6.23 -0.05 -10.22
C PHE A 115 -5.83 0.70 -11.49
N PRO A 116 -5.89 2.05 -11.50
CA PRO A 116 -5.34 2.85 -12.59
C PRO A 116 -3.82 2.72 -12.65
N SER A 117 -3.20 3.15 -13.75
CA SER A 117 -1.74 3.03 -13.94
C SER A 117 -0.94 3.82 -12.91
N SER A 118 -1.55 4.81 -12.29
CA SER A 118 -1.03 5.53 -11.13
C SER A 118 -2.15 5.76 -10.14
N PHE A 119 -1.99 5.26 -8.93
CA PHE A 119 -2.99 5.42 -7.87
C PHE A 119 -2.30 5.73 -6.55
N PHE A 120 -2.65 6.85 -5.96
CA PHE A 120 -2.18 7.29 -4.65
C PHE A 120 -3.30 7.92 -3.85
N ALA A 121 -3.27 7.75 -2.53
CA ALA A 121 -4.25 8.31 -1.63
C ALA A 121 -3.61 8.95 -0.40
N VAL A 122 -4.20 10.05 0.07
CA VAL A 122 -4.07 10.55 1.43
C VAL A 122 -5.19 9.93 2.24
N ALA A 123 -4.87 9.24 3.33
CA ALA A 123 -5.87 8.63 4.19
C ALA A 123 -6.70 9.70 4.93
N THR A 124 -7.95 9.38 5.25
CA THR A 124 -8.74 10.20 6.19
C THR A 124 -8.18 10.07 7.61
N PHE A 125 -7.88 8.84 8.03
CA PHE A 125 -7.18 8.54 9.27
C PHE A 125 -5.88 7.83 8.98
N GLN A 126 -4.77 8.38 9.46
CA GLN A 126 -3.44 7.85 9.29
C GLN A 126 -2.84 7.48 10.64
N LEU A 127 -2.54 6.21 10.86
CA LEU A 127 -1.71 5.75 11.98
C LEU A 127 -0.28 5.62 11.50
N VAL A 128 0.63 6.28 12.20
CA VAL A 128 2.08 6.08 12.06
C VAL A 128 2.61 5.53 13.37
N ILE A 129 3.31 4.41 13.31
CA ILE A 129 4.11 3.90 14.42
C ILE A 129 5.56 4.01 13.98
N GLN A 130 6.32 4.78 14.73
CA GLN A 130 7.74 4.97 14.50
C GLN A 130 8.49 4.67 15.80
N ASP A 131 9.33 3.66 15.76
CA ASP A 131 10.01 3.12 16.95
C ASP A 131 9.00 2.77 18.06
N ASP A 132 9.00 3.51 19.15
CA ASP A 132 8.11 3.29 20.30
C ASP A 132 6.94 4.29 20.37
N GLN A 133 6.84 5.25 19.44
CA GLN A 133 5.80 6.25 19.40
C GLN A 133 4.72 5.90 18.38
N ALA A 134 3.48 6.27 18.68
CA ALA A 134 2.35 6.09 17.81
C ALA A 134 1.55 7.38 17.68
N PHE A 135 1.20 7.74 16.46
CA PHE A 135 0.45 8.96 16.14
C PHE A 135 -0.73 8.64 15.24
N VAL A 136 -1.86 9.24 15.53
CA VAL A 136 -3.04 9.18 14.65
C VAL A 136 -3.35 10.59 14.14
N SER A 137 -3.37 10.72 12.81
CA SER A 137 -3.69 11.96 12.11
C SER A 137 -5.07 11.87 11.47
N ILE A 138 -5.80 12.97 11.50
CA ILE A 138 -6.98 13.22 10.67
C ILE A 138 -6.53 14.10 9.51
N HIS A 139 -6.93 13.75 8.28
CA HIS A 139 -6.77 14.60 7.12
C HIS A 139 -8.15 14.91 6.55
N HIS A 140 -8.40 16.20 6.32
CA HIS A 140 -9.63 16.70 5.71
C HIS A 140 -9.30 17.69 4.59
N ILE A 141 -9.76 17.38 3.40
CA ILE A 141 -9.50 18.19 2.22
C ILE A 141 -10.85 18.66 1.66
N THR A 142 -11.04 19.97 1.59
CA THR A 142 -12.32 20.61 1.24
C THR A 142 -12.10 21.96 0.56
N GLU A 143 -13.09 22.38 -0.20
CA GLU A 143 -13.19 23.74 -0.73
C GLU A 143 -14.00 24.68 0.20
N GLU A 144 -14.64 24.12 1.23
CA GLU A 144 -15.45 24.88 2.19
C GLU A 144 -14.56 25.71 3.14
N GLU A 145 -15.04 26.92 3.49
CA GLU A 145 -14.32 27.82 4.39
C GLU A 145 -14.39 27.35 5.85
N ASP A 146 -15.56 26.85 6.27
CA ASP A 146 -15.77 26.34 7.62
C ASP A 146 -15.85 24.81 7.63
N SER A 147 -14.79 24.19 8.11
CA SER A 147 -14.69 22.74 8.27
C SER A 147 -14.87 22.28 9.72
N SER A 148 -15.19 23.15 10.67
CA SER A 148 -15.24 22.84 12.10
C SER A 148 -16.18 21.68 12.44
N ALA A 149 -17.40 21.68 11.90
CA ALA A 149 -18.37 20.61 12.12
C ALA A 149 -17.93 19.28 11.49
N ALA A 150 -17.22 19.31 10.37
CA ALA A 150 -16.65 18.12 9.74
C ALA A 150 -15.52 17.55 10.60
N PHE A 151 -14.63 18.39 11.12
CA PHE A 151 -13.56 17.99 12.01
C PHE A 151 -14.06 17.38 13.32
N GLU A 152 -15.09 17.94 13.95
CA GLU A 152 -15.68 17.36 15.16
C GLU A 152 -16.19 15.92 14.92
N ARG A 153 -16.85 15.67 13.79
CA ARG A 153 -17.27 14.30 13.42
C ARG A 153 -16.07 13.38 13.23
N LEU A 154 -15.02 13.84 12.54
CA LEU A 154 -13.81 13.06 12.31
C LEU A 154 -13.06 12.78 13.62
N ARG A 155 -13.05 13.68 14.59
CA ARG A 155 -12.47 13.44 15.92
C ARG A 155 -13.20 12.32 16.67
N ILE A 156 -14.53 12.33 16.67
CA ILE A 156 -15.33 11.27 17.29
C ILE A 156 -15.05 9.91 16.61
N GLU A 157 -14.96 9.92 15.31
CA GLU A 157 -14.69 8.70 14.53
C GLU A 157 -13.26 8.19 14.76
N ARG A 158 -12.24 9.07 14.76
CA ARG A 158 -10.85 8.73 15.13
C ARG A 158 -10.81 8.06 16.50
N ASP A 159 -11.45 8.66 17.50
CA ASP A 159 -11.43 8.17 18.88
C ASP A 159 -12.13 6.80 18.99
N THR A 160 -13.18 6.59 18.20
CA THR A 160 -13.86 5.29 18.08
C THR A 160 -12.95 4.24 17.45
N LEU A 161 -12.22 4.57 16.38
CA LEU A 161 -11.25 3.67 15.72
C LEU A 161 -10.10 3.31 16.66
N ILE A 162 -9.55 4.29 17.38
CA ILE A 162 -8.49 4.09 18.37
C ILE A 162 -8.98 3.15 19.48
N HIS A 163 -10.15 3.44 20.06
CA HIS A 163 -10.74 2.61 21.13
C HIS A 163 -10.97 1.17 20.62
N THR A 164 -11.54 1.02 19.44
CA THR A 164 -11.76 -0.30 18.82
C THR A 164 -10.47 -1.07 18.65
N ALA A 165 -9.41 -0.42 18.16
CA ALA A 165 -8.10 -1.05 17.95
C ALA A 165 -7.39 -1.43 19.27
N GLN A 166 -7.70 -0.74 20.38
CA GLN A 166 -7.09 -1.00 21.68
C GLN A 166 -7.79 -2.11 22.47
N VAL A 167 -9.12 -2.24 22.33
CA VAL A 167 -9.92 -3.17 23.14
C VAL A 167 -10.32 -4.44 22.39
N LYS A 168 -10.32 -4.41 21.07
CA LYS A 168 -10.76 -5.54 20.26
C LYS A 168 -9.57 -6.47 20.01
N GLU A 169 -9.69 -7.70 20.45
CA GLU A 169 -8.78 -8.75 19.98
C GLU A 169 -8.93 -8.89 18.45
N LEU A 170 -7.80 -9.15 17.78
CA LEU A 170 -7.83 -9.45 16.34
C LEU A 170 -8.82 -10.59 16.08
N LYS A 171 -9.78 -10.37 15.21
CA LYS A 171 -10.72 -11.41 14.84
C LYS A 171 -9.98 -12.58 14.21
N VAL A 172 -10.10 -13.74 14.80
CA VAL A 172 -9.68 -14.99 14.15
C VAL A 172 -10.72 -15.30 13.08
N HIS A 173 -10.49 -14.84 11.87
CA HIS A 173 -11.37 -15.18 10.76
C HIS A 173 -11.23 -16.67 10.44
N LYS A 174 -12.37 -17.35 10.23
CA LYS A 174 -12.37 -18.71 9.75
C LYS A 174 -11.58 -18.76 8.44
N LYS A 175 -10.62 -19.69 8.37
CA LYS A 175 -9.84 -19.89 7.14
C LYS A 175 -10.78 -20.41 6.05
N PRO A 176 -10.94 -19.68 4.92
CA PRO A 176 -11.76 -20.16 3.82
C PRO A 176 -11.22 -21.47 3.26
N GLN A 177 -12.10 -22.34 2.78
CA GLN A 177 -11.73 -23.62 2.19
C GLN A 177 -11.35 -23.39 0.72
N LEU A 178 -10.22 -23.95 0.31
CA LEU A 178 -9.81 -23.93 -1.09
C LEU A 178 -10.73 -24.83 -1.92
N LEU A 179 -11.46 -24.24 -2.87
CA LEU A 179 -12.35 -24.95 -3.80
C LEU A 179 -11.63 -25.34 -5.09
N GLN A 180 -10.81 -24.45 -5.64
CA GLN A 180 -10.17 -24.66 -6.94
C GLN A 180 -8.78 -24.05 -6.98
N ARG A 181 -7.87 -24.75 -7.64
CA ARG A 181 -6.53 -24.28 -8.00
C ARG A 181 -6.38 -24.35 -9.50
N GLU A 182 -6.17 -23.20 -10.14
CA GLU A 182 -5.95 -23.05 -11.58
C GLU A 182 -4.52 -22.58 -11.81
N ASP A 183 -3.70 -23.45 -12.38
CA ASP A 183 -2.30 -23.16 -12.72
C ASP A 183 -2.25 -22.66 -14.17
N ARG A 184 -2.27 -21.35 -14.34
CA ARG A 184 -2.37 -20.71 -15.66
C ARG A 184 -1.04 -20.74 -16.37
N LEU A 185 -1.09 -21.09 -17.66
CA LEU A 185 0.06 -21.08 -18.56
C LEU A 185 1.23 -21.95 -18.06
N LYS A 186 0.93 -23.11 -17.47
CA LYS A 186 1.96 -24.01 -16.92
C LYS A 186 2.90 -24.53 -18.00
N GLU A 187 2.36 -25.00 -19.11
CA GLU A 187 3.14 -25.58 -20.21
C GLU A 187 3.98 -24.51 -20.91
N GLU A 188 3.41 -23.33 -21.13
CA GLU A 188 4.12 -22.18 -21.69
C GLU A 188 5.27 -21.74 -20.77
N TYR A 189 5.05 -21.78 -19.45
CA TYR A 189 6.09 -21.48 -18.47
C TYR A 189 7.24 -22.48 -18.55
N LEU A 190 6.95 -23.77 -18.62
CA LEU A 190 7.98 -24.82 -18.75
C LEU A 190 8.76 -24.67 -20.04
N SER A 191 8.09 -24.45 -21.17
CA SER A 191 8.73 -24.21 -22.45
C SER A 191 9.61 -22.96 -22.48
N ALA A 192 9.14 -21.89 -21.82
CA ALA A 192 9.92 -20.66 -21.67
C ALA A 192 11.19 -20.89 -20.82
N VAL A 193 11.11 -21.70 -19.75
CA VAL A 193 12.29 -22.06 -18.94
C VAL A 193 13.32 -22.82 -19.77
N GLU A 194 12.89 -23.79 -20.57
CA GLU A 194 13.78 -24.55 -21.47
C GLU A 194 14.46 -23.61 -22.47
N THR A 195 13.69 -22.79 -23.17
CA THR A 195 14.19 -21.83 -24.18
C THR A 195 15.21 -20.86 -23.56
N VAL A 196 14.90 -20.29 -22.40
CA VAL A 196 15.81 -19.34 -21.73
C VAL A 196 17.08 -20.06 -21.27
N THR A 197 16.97 -21.29 -20.77
CA THR A 197 18.13 -22.07 -20.36
C THR A 197 19.10 -22.31 -21.52
N GLU A 198 18.59 -22.60 -22.71
CA GLU A 198 19.41 -22.74 -23.93
C GLU A 198 20.08 -21.41 -24.32
N ARG A 199 19.33 -20.29 -24.28
CA ARG A 199 19.88 -18.97 -24.60
C ARG A 199 20.96 -18.53 -23.60
N ILE A 200 20.85 -18.90 -22.31
CA ILE A 200 21.89 -18.66 -21.31
C ILE A 200 23.13 -19.52 -21.63
N ARG A 201 22.97 -20.81 -22.00
CA ARG A 201 24.08 -21.67 -22.38
C ARG A 201 24.81 -21.14 -23.62
N ASN A 202 24.07 -20.59 -24.56
CA ASN A 202 24.61 -19.96 -25.78
C ASN A 202 25.22 -18.56 -25.52
N LYS A 203 25.19 -18.06 -24.28
CA LYS A 203 25.66 -16.72 -23.86
C LYS A 203 24.94 -15.56 -24.55
N GLU A 204 23.70 -15.76 -25.00
CA GLU A 204 22.85 -14.71 -25.58
C GLU A 204 22.28 -13.80 -24.49
N VAL A 205 22.00 -14.36 -23.31
CA VAL A 205 21.55 -13.66 -22.12
C VAL A 205 22.23 -14.23 -20.87
N ASN A 206 22.38 -13.44 -19.82
CA ASN A 206 23.04 -13.91 -18.60
C ASN A 206 22.04 -14.39 -17.54
N LYS A 207 20.88 -13.74 -17.45
CA LYS A 207 19.84 -14.05 -16.46
C LYS A 207 18.49 -13.59 -16.99
N VAL A 208 17.48 -14.40 -16.78
CA VAL A 208 16.06 -14.04 -17.01
C VAL A 208 15.24 -14.54 -15.85
N VAL A 209 14.28 -13.73 -15.38
CA VAL A 209 13.29 -14.12 -14.38
C VAL A 209 11.98 -14.40 -15.09
N ILE A 210 11.45 -15.59 -14.93
CA ILE A 210 10.19 -16.03 -15.55
C ILE A 210 9.18 -16.25 -14.44
N GLY A 211 7.99 -15.66 -14.59
CA GLY A 211 6.88 -15.81 -13.66
C GLY A 211 5.64 -16.41 -14.33
N ARG A 212 4.77 -16.97 -13.51
CA ARG A 212 3.42 -17.41 -13.92
C ARG A 212 2.42 -17.09 -12.84
N SER A 213 1.14 -17.07 -13.20
CA SER A 213 0.06 -16.82 -12.25
C SER A 213 -0.61 -18.13 -11.81
N LEU A 214 -0.97 -18.17 -10.53
CA LEU A 214 -1.77 -19.22 -9.93
C LEU A 214 -3.04 -18.57 -9.39
N LYS A 215 -4.23 -19.04 -9.87
CA LYS A 215 -5.51 -18.60 -9.35
C LYS A 215 -6.03 -19.61 -8.34
N LEU A 216 -6.34 -19.12 -7.15
CA LEU A 216 -6.97 -19.89 -6.09
C LEU A 216 -8.38 -19.36 -5.87
N THR A 217 -9.37 -20.25 -5.83
CA THR A 217 -10.77 -19.92 -5.55
C THR A 217 -11.16 -20.55 -4.22
N PHE A 218 -11.74 -19.77 -3.35
CA PHE A 218 -12.18 -20.19 -2.02
C PHE A 218 -13.69 -20.12 -1.89
N ASP A 219 -14.25 -20.81 -0.89
CA ASP A 219 -15.68 -20.87 -0.60
C ASP A 219 -16.23 -19.61 0.08
N ASP A 220 -15.36 -18.75 0.60
CA ASP A 220 -15.71 -17.51 1.27
C ASP A 220 -14.69 -16.41 0.95
N ILE A 221 -15.03 -15.17 1.30
CA ILE A 221 -14.17 -14.01 1.11
C ILE A 221 -12.95 -14.11 2.04
N PHE A 222 -11.77 -13.93 1.44
CA PHE A 222 -10.52 -13.87 2.19
C PHE A 222 -10.39 -12.49 2.83
N SER A 223 -10.31 -12.42 4.17
CA SER A 223 -10.12 -11.15 4.87
C SER A 223 -8.74 -10.57 4.58
N PRO A 224 -8.63 -9.34 4.04
CA PRO A 224 -7.35 -8.67 3.84
C PRO A 224 -6.57 -8.49 5.14
N SER A 225 -7.25 -8.21 6.25
CA SER A 225 -6.63 -8.08 7.58
C SER A 225 -5.93 -9.38 7.99
N THR A 226 -6.63 -10.53 7.82
CA THR A 226 -6.06 -11.85 8.10
C THR A 226 -4.91 -12.19 7.14
N ALA A 227 -5.03 -11.85 5.86
CA ALA A 227 -3.98 -12.13 4.88
C ALA A 227 -2.68 -11.37 5.20
N ILE A 228 -2.77 -10.08 5.50
CA ILE A 228 -1.62 -9.25 5.88
C ILE A 228 -1.02 -9.73 7.20
N TYR A 229 -1.86 -10.07 8.20
CA TYR A 229 -1.39 -10.60 9.47
C TYR A 229 -0.64 -11.92 9.29
N ASN A 230 -1.19 -12.88 8.55
CA ASN A 230 -0.52 -14.16 8.27
C ASN A 230 0.80 -13.96 7.52
N ALA A 231 0.83 -13.06 6.52
CA ALA A 231 2.07 -12.71 5.82
C ALA A 231 3.13 -12.16 6.78
N SER A 232 2.75 -11.37 7.79
CA SER A 232 3.66 -10.83 8.81
C SER A 232 4.27 -11.91 9.72
N MET A 233 3.53 -13.00 9.93
CA MET A 233 4.00 -14.13 10.75
C MET A 233 4.85 -15.11 9.96
N GLU A 234 4.51 -15.34 8.69
CA GLU A 234 5.23 -16.28 7.83
C GLU A 234 6.51 -15.67 7.21
N GLN A 235 6.54 -14.33 7.04
CA GLN A 235 7.66 -13.60 6.43
C GLN A 235 8.12 -12.43 7.34
N PRO A 236 8.65 -12.71 8.54
CA PRO A 236 8.91 -11.70 9.57
C PRO A 236 10.00 -10.66 9.19
N GLU A 237 10.88 -11.00 8.25
CA GLU A 237 12.00 -10.15 7.80
C GLU A 237 11.70 -9.49 6.44
N SER A 238 10.43 -9.23 6.15
CA SER A 238 9.99 -8.63 4.89
C SER A 238 9.32 -7.29 5.12
N TYR A 239 9.38 -6.43 4.08
CA TYR A 239 8.45 -5.31 3.95
C TYR A 239 7.05 -5.88 3.70
N LEU A 240 6.09 -5.42 4.47
CA LEU A 240 4.69 -5.78 4.29
C LEU A 240 3.95 -4.61 3.66
N PHE A 241 3.07 -4.91 2.74
CA PHE A 241 2.17 -3.92 2.17
C PHE A 241 0.81 -4.52 1.87
N GLY A 242 -0.21 -3.67 1.95
CA GLY A 242 -1.57 -3.96 1.52
C GLY A 242 -2.22 -2.69 1.02
N LEU A 243 -2.90 -2.75 -0.10
CA LEU A 243 -3.65 -1.64 -0.69
C LEU A 243 -5.00 -2.17 -1.14
N GLU A 244 -6.04 -1.66 -0.52
CA GLU A 244 -7.42 -1.94 -0.94
C GLU A 244 -7.90 -0.89 -1.94
N LYS A 245 -8.58 -1.35 -2.96
CA LYS A 245 -9.32 -0.51 -3.88
C LYS A 245 -10.59 -1.21 -4.32
N GLU A 246 -11.73 -0.60 -4.00
CA GLU A 246 -13.05 -1.19 -4.24
C GLU A 246 -13.18 -2.57 -3.57
N ASP A 247 -13.43 -3.63 -4.34
CA ASP A 247 -13.55 -5.02 -3.88
C ASP A 247 -12.22 -5.80 -3.93
N LYS A 248 -11.12 -5.14 -4.29
CA LYS A 248 -9.81 -5.78 -4.50
C LYS A 248 -8.78 -5.34 -3.49
N THR A 249 -7.87 -6.25 -3.21
CA THR A 249 -6.72 -5.99 -2.34
C THR A 249 -5.45 -6.48 -3.02
N PHE A 250 -4.50 -5.58 -3.21
CA PHE A 250 -3.13 -5.92 -3.56
C PHE A 250 -2.28 -5.95 -2.30
N PHE A 251 -1.72 -7.09 -1.95
CA PHE A 251 -0.88 -7.23 -0.76
C PHE A 251 0.31 -8.15 -1.02
N GLY A 252 1.34 -8.02 -0.19
CA GLY A 252 2.50 -8.89 -0.27
C GLY A 252 3.48 -8.67 0.87
N ALA A 253 4.45 -9.60 0.93
CA ALA A 253 5.64 -9.53 1.75
C ALA A 253 6.86 -9.64 0.83
N THR A 254 7.79 -8.70 0.90
CA THR A 254 8.99 -8.71 0.07
C THR A 254 10.24 -8.40 0.89
N PRO A 255 11.32 -9.15 0.75
CA PRO A 255 12.59 -8.87 1.44
C PRO A 255 13.34 -7.71 0.78
N GLU A 256 12.98 -7.33 -0.43
CA GLU A 256 13.74 -6.40 -1.26
C GLU A 256 12.99 -5.07 -1.46
N ARG A 257 13.73 -3.97 -1.32
CA ARG A 257 13.27 -2.62 -1.56
C ARG A 257 13.94 -2.08 -2.82
N LEU A 258 13.13 -1.66 -3.80
CA LEU A 258 13.62 -1.11 -5.05
C LEU A 258 14.48 0.14 -4.82
N VAL A 259 13.96 1.09 -4.03
CA VAL A 259 14.62 2.37 -3.79
C VAL A 259 14.15 2.99 -2.47
N LYS A 260 15.05 3.68 -1.79
CA LYS A 260 14.76 4.64 -0.72
C LYS A 260 15.42 5.97 -1.08
N LEU A 261 14.67 7.05 -0.96
CA LEU A 261 15.18 8.40 -1.05
C LEU A 261 14.96 9.08 0.30
N GLU A 262 16.03 9.49 0.96
CA GLU A 262 15.96 10.16 2.24
C GLU A 262 17.08 11.20 2.35
N ASN A 263 16.75 12.43 2.74
CA ASN A 263 17.71 13.54 2.88
C ASN A 263 18.61 13.73 1.65
N GLY A 264 18.04 13.59 0.44
CA GLY A 264 18.77 13.71 -0.84
C GLY A 264 19.66 12.51 -1.17
N LYS A 265 19.71 11.46 -0.35
CA LYS A 265 20.45 10.22 -0.62
C LYS A 265 19.52 9.17 -1.21
N VAL A 266 19.94 8.57 -2.30
CA VAL A 266 19.26 7.43 -2.94
C VAL A 266 19.96 6.16 -2.50
N GLU A 267 19.18 5.22 -1.97
CA GLU A 267 19.62 3.87 -1.62
C GLU A 267 18.84 2.85 -2.42
N SER A 268 19.53 1.92 -3.05
CA SER A 268 18.96 0.74 -3.70
C SER A 268 19.76 -0.48 -3.25
N ALA A 269 19.06 -1.55 -2.92
CA ALA A 269 19.69 -2.82 -2.55
C ALA A 269 19.42 -3.85 -3.64
N GLY A 270 20.46 -4.52 -4.10
CA GLY A 270 20.36 -5.67 -4.97
C GLY A 270 20.74 -6.91 -4.18
N LEU A 271 19.79 -7.79 -3.90
CA LEU A 271 20.03 -9.08 -3.26
C LEU A 271 20.03 -10.16 -4.33
N ALA A 272 21.11 -10.89 -4.45
CA ALA A 272 21.20 -12.05 -5.32
C ALA A 272 22.04 -13.13 -4.64
N GLY A 273 21.45 -14.27 -4.42
CA GLY A 273 22.10 -15.43 -3.88
C GLY A 273 21.33 -16.68 -4.23
N SER A 274 22.05 -17.79 -4.41
CA SER A 274 21.44 -19.10 -4.52
C SER A 274 22.16 -20.03 -3.59
N VAL A 275 21.40 -20.69 -2.74
CA VAL A 275 21.89 -21.72 -1.83
C VAL A 275 21.13 -23.00 -2.17
N ARG A 276 21.77 -24.14 -2.00
CA ARG A 276 21.11 -25.42 -2.22
C ARG A 276 20.08 -25.62 -1.11
N SER A 277 18.85 -25.98 -1.47
CA SER A 277 17.85 -26.37 -0.48
C SER A 277 18.37 -27.47 0.42
N GLY A 278 18.16 -27.35 1.70
CA GLY A 278 18.40 -28.41 2.66
C GLY A 278 17.56 -29.66 2.37
N LYS A 279 17.94 -30.77 2.96
CA LYS A 279 17.20 -32.03 2.82
C LYS A 279 15.97 -32.07 3.73
N ASP A 280 15.95 -31.21 4.74
CA ASP A 280 14.84 -31.07 5.68
C ASP A 280 14.80 -29.62 6.26
N HIS A 281 13.76 -29.32 7.05
CA HIS A 281 13.54 -28.01 7.65
C HIS A 281 14.60 -27.57 8.68
N VAL A 282 15.48 -28.48 9.12
CA VAL A 282 16.57 -28.17 10.04
C VAL A 282 17.78 -27.68 9.27
N GLU A 283 18.11 -28.33 8.15
CA GLU A 283 19.17 -27.91 7.23
C GLU A 283 18.84 -26.57 6.52
N ASP A 284 17.57 -26.24 6.28
CA ASP A 284 17.15 -24.97 5.67
C ASP A 284 17.29 -23.77 6.62
N LYS A 285 17.50 -23.98 7.93
CA LYS A 285 17.65 -22.90 8.93
C LYS A 285 19.10 -22.59 9.30
N THR A 286 20.05 -23.33 8.74
CA THR A 286 21.50 -23.10 8.91
C THR A 286 22.11 -22.45 7.68
#